data_51770e7dee3dec0516afe8629af3ceff
#
_entry.id   51770e7dee3dec0516afe8629af3ceff
#
_cell.length_a   1.000
_cell.length_b   1.000
_cell.length_c   1.000
_cell.angle_alpha   90.00
_cell.angle_beta   90.00
_cell.angle_gamma   90.00
#
_symmetry.space_group_name_H-M   'P 1'
#
loop_
_entity.id
_entity.type
_entity.pdbx_description
1 polymer ?
#
loop_
_entity_poly.entity_id
_entity_poly.type
_entity_poly.pdbx_seq_one_letter_code
_entity_poly.pdbx_strand_id
1 'polypeptide(L)'
;MKKITLIILIMLSVTGLQAQNIFFPTKVGSVQTYATLNNKGKVEGYVRQTITDIKGGGNDMTISYLSEIVDKENKDGEAKMSIPLTIHIKDGIMYFDLNSMMPAQKDQPQMGELKMEITGAPTEIPTNLQVGQTLKDANMVMSMNMGFIKMKTEVNLTIGKCLAIEDVTVPAGTYKSHKVTQTA
;
A
#
# COMPACT_ATOMS: atom_id res chain seq x y z
N MET A 1 6.03 -50.59 25.32
CA MET A 1 5.40 -50.14 24.04
C MET A 1 4.55 -48.85 24.17
N LYS A 2 4.56 -48.14 25.31
CA LYS A 2 3.74 -46.91 25.52
C LYS A 2 4.50 -45.57 25.28
N LYS A 3 5.78 -45.60 24.97
CA LYS A 3 6.60 -44.37 24.81
C LYS A 3 6.79 -43.91 23.34
N ILE A 4 6.45 -44.75 22.37
CA ILE A 4 6.62 -44.42 20.94
C ILE A 4 5.41 -43.65 20.42
N THR A 5 4.22 -43.84 20.96
CA THR A 5 2.98 -43.20 20.55
C THR A 5 2.93 -41.70 20.86
N LEU A 6 3.68 -41.24 21.87
CA LEU A 6 3.70 -39.83 22.27
C LEU A 6 4.55 -38.93 21.35
N ILE A 7 5.59 -39.51 20.72
CA ILE A 7 6.50 -38.79 19.83
C ILE A 7 5.85 -38.52 18.47
N ILE A 8 4.99 -39.42 17.99
CA ILE A 8 4.28 -39.28 16.70
C ILE A 8 3.20 -38.18 16.78
N LEU A 9 2.61 -37.96 17.96
CA LEU A 9 1.58 -36.93 18.13
C LEU A 9 2.14 -35.50 18.15
N ILE A 10 3.43 -35.33 18.48
CA ILE A 10 4.10 -34.01 18.50
C ILE A 10 4.60 -33.60 17.08
N MET A 11 4.83 -34.58 16.21
CA MET A 11 5.27 -34.28 14.82
C MET A 11 4.15 -33.87 13.87
N LEU A 12 2.88 -34.01 14.22
CA LEU A 12 1.76 -33.62 13.37
C LEU A 12 1.27 -32.19 13.58
N SER A 13 1.85 -31.40 14.47
CA SER A 13 1.42 -30.05 14.76
C SER A 13 2.27 -28.94 14.10
N VAL A 14 3.18 -29.30 13.20
CA VAL A 14 3.88 -28.30 12.35
C VAL A 14 3.22 -28.24 10.98
N THR A 15 1.89 -28.12 10.94
CA THR A 15 1.21 -27.67 9.72
C THR A 15 1.40 -26.17 9.62
N GLY A 16 2.27 -25.81 8.70
CA GLY A 16 2.65 -24.51 8.25
C GLY A 16 1.67 -23.36 8.56
N LEU A 17 2.02 -22.53 9.51
CA LEU A 17 1.68 -21.13 9.43
C LEU A 17 2.37 -20.61 8.16
N GLN A 18 1.69 -20.71 7.03
CA GLN A 18 2.05 -19.95 5.84
C GLN A 18 1.88 -18.50 6.24
N ALA A 19 2.98 -17.85 6.62
CA ALA A 19 2.99 -16.41 6.82
C ALA A 19 2.52 -15.80 5.48
N GLN A 20 1.34 -15.22 5.49
CA GLN A 20 0.85 -14.47 4.33
C GLN A 20 1.85 -13.34 4.09
N ASN A 21 2.34 -13.23 2.87
CA ASN A 21 3.18 -12.11 2.46
C ASN A 21 2.30 -10.86 2.36
N ILE A 22 2.06 -10.22 3.50
CA ILE A 22 1.41 -8.93 3.53
C ILE A 22 2.51 -7.89 3.32
N PHE A 23 2.42 -7.14 2.22
CA PHE A 23 3.43 -6.15 1.80
C PHE A 23 3.44 -4.89 2.67
N PHE A 24 2.60 -4.82 3.68
CA PHE A 24 2.47 -3.68 4.59
C PHE A 24 2.67 -4.11 6.04
N PRO A 25 3.14 -3.20 6.92
CA PRO A 25 3.16 -3.44 8.35
C PRO A 25 1.76 -3.74 8.87
N THR A 26 1.67 -4.73 9.75
CA THR A 26 0.42 -5.19 10.37
C THR A 26 0.33 -4.82 11.86
N LYS A 27 0.93 -3.69 12.23
CA LYS A 27 0.90 -3.19 13.60
C LYS A 27 0.56 -1.71 13.61
N VAL A 28 -0.50 -1.32 14.32
CA VAL A 28 -0.87 0.08 14.54
C VAL A 28 0.30 0.83 15.19
N GLY A 29 0.55 2.05 14.71
CA GLY A 29 1.68 2.88 15.13
C GLY A 29 3.00 2.57 14.41
N SER A 30 3.05 1.57 13.51
CA SER A 30 4.23 1.35 12.66
C SER A 30 4.43 2.54 11.74
N VAL A 31 5.66 3.02 11.65
CA VAL A 31 6.06 4.14 10.79
C VAL A 31 7.08 3.66 9.77
N GLN A 32 6.86 4.00 8.51
CA GLN A 32 7.80 3.80 7.41
C GLN A 32 8.10 5.15 6.76
N THR A 33 9.37 5.45 6.53
CA THR A 33 9.80 6.68 5.87
C THR A 33 10.54 6.33 4.59
N TYR A 34 10.07 6.86 3.47
CA TYR A 34 10.65 6.68 2.14
C TYR A 34 11.28 7.97 1.67
N ALA A 35 12.50 7.91 1.17
CA ALA A 35 13.12 9.04 0.49
C ALA A 35 12.63 9.11 -0.96
N THR A 36 12.14 10.25 -1.38
CA THR A 36 11.87 10.54 -2.79
C THR A 36 13.15 11.04 -3.44
N LEU A 37 13.59 10.36 -4.49
CA LEU A 37 14.82 10.67 -5.20
C LEU A 37 14.51 11.23 -6.58
N ASN A 38 15.30 12.20 -7.03
CA ASN A 38 15.27 12.64 -8.42
C ASN A 38 16.03 11.66 -9.34
N ASN A 39 16.03 11.94 -10.64
CA ASN A 39 16.71 11.14 -11.65
C ASN A 39 18.25 11.11 -11.52
N LYS A 40 18.84 11.93 -10.63
CA LYS A 40 20.27 11.95 -10.27
C LYS A 40 20.55 11.24 -8.94
N GLY A 41 19.54 10.58 -8.34
CA GLY A 41 19.66 9.91 -7.06
C GLY A 41 19.71 10.83 -5.83
N LYS A 42 19.44 12.13 -6.00
CA LYS A 42 19.40 13.08 -4.86
C LYS A 42 18.03 13.09 -4.21
N VAL A 43 18.00 13.17 -2.88
CA VAL A 43 16.74 13.29 -2.11
C VAL A 43 16.06 14.62 -2.41
N GLU A 44 14.79 14.57 -2.77
CA GLU A 44 13.90 15.73 -2.98
C GLU A 44 12.85 15.90 -1.89
N GLY A 45 12.60 14.86 -1.12
CA GLY A 45 11.63 14.87 -0.03
C GLY A 45 11.52 13.51 0.62
N TYR A 46 10.60 13.42 1.57
CA TYR A 46 10.27 12.16 2.21
C TYR A 46 8.76 11.95 2.22
N VAL A 47 8.37 10.69 2.16
CA VAL A 47 7.00 10.25 2.42
C VAL A 47 7.03 9.39 3.67
N ARG A 48 6.33 9.83 4.71
CA ARG A 48 6.18 9.11 5.97
C ARG A 48 4.79 8.48 6.01
N GLN A 49 4.74 7.19 6.26
CA GLN A 49 3.50 6.43 6.36
C GLN A 49 3.36 5.85 7.76
N THR A 50 2.25 6.18 8.42
CA THR A 50 1.94 5.72 9.77
C THR A 50 0.67 4.89 9.75
N ILE A 51 0.73 3.64 10.20
CA ILE A 51 -0.46 2.78 10.33
C ILE A 51 -1.32 3.30 11.46
N THR A 52 -2.54 3.73 11.15
CA THR A 52 -3.47 4.36 12.10
C THR A 52 -4.52 3.40 12.63
N ASP A 53 -4.95 2.42 11.82
CA ASP A 53 -5.95 1.42 12.23
C ASP A 53 -5.80 0.13 11.44
N ILE A 54 -6.16 -1.00 12.06
CA ILE A 54 -6.20 -2.32 11.42
C ILE A 54 -7.45 -3.03 11.90
N LYS A 55 -8.28 -3.48 10.95
CA LYS A 55 -9.50 -4.25 11.21
C LYS A 55 -9.43 -5.60 10.50
N GLY A 56 -9.95 -6.64 11.14
CA GLY A 56 -9.92 -7.99 10.60
C GLY A 56 -8.56 -8.66 10.72
N GLY A 57 -8.30 -9.66 9.89
CA GLY A 57 -7.06 -10.42 9.88
C GLY A 57 -7.02 -11.47 8.76
N GLY A 58 -5.85 -12.02 8.51
CA GLY A 58 -5.68 -13.03 7.47
C GLY A 58 -6.04 -12.53 6.08
N ASN A 59 -6.95 -13.24 5.39
CA ASN A 59 -7.39 -12.94 4.03
C ASN A 59 -8.47 -11.83 3.95
N ASP A 60 -8.94 -11.34 5.09
CA ASP A 60 -9.95 -10.28 5.17
C ASP A 60 -9.50 -9.23 6.19
N MET A 61 -8.81 -8.22 5.70
CA MET A 61 -8.19 -7.18 6.53
C MET A 61 -8.34 -5.81 5.88
N THR A 62 -8.55 -4.79 6.70
CA THR A 62 -8.50 -3.39 6.30
C THR A 62 -7.39 -2.71 7.08
N ILE A 63 -6.48 -2.05 6.38
CA ILE A 63 -5.35 -1.30 6.94
C ILE A 63 -5.54 0.17 6.57
N SER A 64 -5.71 1.03 7.58
CA SER A 64 -5.74 2.48 7.39
C SER A 64 -4.39 3.07 7.78
N TYR A 65 -3.90 4.01 6.97
CA TYR A 65 -2.66 4.71 7.26
C TYR A 65 -2.71 6.17 6.82
N LEU A 66 -1.89 6.99 7.47
CA LEU A 66 -1.69 8.38 7.10
C LEU A 66 -0.40 8.46 6.29
N SER A 67 -0.49 8.99 5.07
CA SER A 67 0.66 9.28 4.21
C SER A 67 0.96 10.76 4.25
N GLU A 68 2.15 11.13 4.69
CA GLU A 68 2.58 12.49 4.92
C GLU A 68 3.76 12.85 4.02
N ILE A 69 3.66 13.98 3.32
CA ILE A 69 4.76 14.54 2.55
C ILE A 69 5.55 15.47 3.46
N VAL A 70 6.83 15.17 3.64
CA VAL A 70 7.74 15.87 4.54
C VAL A 70 8.91 16.47 3.76
N ASP A 71 9.45 17.57 4.25
CA ASP A 71 10.54 18.30 3.60
C ASP A 71 11.84 17.45 3.54
N LYS A 72 12.61 17.67 2.49
CA LYS A 72 13.93 17.06 2.33
C LYS A 72 14.93 17.45 3.43
N GLU A 73 14.79 18.61 4.02
CA GLU A 73 15.71 19.15 5.02
C GLU A 73 15.43 18.61 6.43
N ASN A 74 14.21 18.14 6.68
CA ASN A 74 13.84 17.61 7.99
C ASN A 74 12.84 16.43 7.84
N LYS A 75 13.35 15.22 7.70
CA LYS A 75 12.53 13.99 7.55
C LYS A 75 11.60 13.70 8.74
N ASP A 76 11.90 14.24 9.92
CA ASP A 76 11.13 14.07 11.16
C ASP A 76 10.27 15.30 11.45
N GLY A 77 10.27 16.30 10.56
CA GLY A 77 9.54 17.56 10.68
C GLY A 77 8.03 17.44 10.45
N GLU A 78 7.39 18.60 10.47
CA GLU A 78 5.97 18.71 10.18
C GLU A 78 5.66 18.35 8.72
N ALA A 79 4.51 17.71 8.51
CA ALA A 79 4.05 17.36 7.20
C ALA A 79 3.54 18.58 6.43
N LYS A 80 3.97 18.74 5.18
CA LYS A 80 3.41 19.75 4.26
C LYS A 80 2.02 19.37 3.77
N MET A 81 1.76 18.06 3.71
CA MET A 81 0.50 17.48 3.27
C MET A 81 0.30 16.14 3.94
N SER A 82 -0.93 15.85 4.33
CA SER A 82 -1.32 14.56 4.92
C SER A 82 -2.52 14.01 4.19
N ILE A 83 -2.43 12.76 3.76
CA ILE A 83 -3.47 12.07 2.99
C ILE A 83 -3.80 10.77 3.72
N PRO A 84 -5.04 10.60 4.20
CA PRO A 84 -5.49 9.31 4.72
C PRO A 84 -5.65 8.33 3.56
N LEU A 85 -5.19 7.10 3.75
CA LEU A 85 -5.26 6.04 2.76
C LEU A 85 -5.73 4.75 3.42
N THR A 86 -6.46 3.95 2.66
CA THR A 86 -6.95 2.65 3.13
C THR A 86 -6.61 1.57 2.11
N ILE A 87 -6.12 0.45 2.61
CA ILE A 87 -5.87 -0.77 1.86
C ILE A 87 -6.84 -1.83 2.37
N HIS A 88 -7.48 -2.51 1.45
CA HIS A 88 -8.26 -3.69 1.73
C HIS A 88 -7.51 -4.93 1.25
N ILE A 89 -7.54 -5.98 2.07
CA ILE A 89 -7.20 -7.34 1.68
C ILE A 89 -8.49 -8.13 1.78
N LYS A 90 -8.96 -8.66 0.67
CA LYS A 90 -10.15 -9.49 0.59
C LYS A 90 -9.90 -10.70 -0.28
N ASP A 91 -10.23 -11.88 0.22
CA ASP A 91 -10.00 -13.14 -0.49
C ASP A 91 -8.55 -13.32 -0.97
N GLY A 92 -7.58 -12.78 -0.21
CA GLY A 92 -6.15 -12.82 -0.55
C GLY A 92 -5.73 -11.85 -1.66
N ILE A 93 -6.56 -10.89 -2.02
CA ILE A 93 -6.24 -9.81 -2.96
C ILE A 93 -6.16 -8.49 -2.20
N MET A 94 -5.04 -7.80 -2.34
CA MET A 94 -4.80 -6.47 -1.79
C MET A 94 -5.16 -5.41 -2.84
N TYR A 95 -5.91 -4.39 -2.43
CA TYR A 95 -6.23 -3.23 -3.28
C TYR A 95 -6.36 -1.95 -2.47
N PHE A 96 -6.11 -0.81 -3.12
CA PHE A 96 -6.28 0.50 -2.51
C PHE A 96 -7.74 0.97 -2.61
N ASP A 97 -8.27 1.50 -1.53
CA ASP A 97 -9.54 2.22 -1.59
C ASP A 97 -9.30 3.63 -2.13
N LEU A 98 -9.65 3.84 -3.41
CA LEU A 98 -9.51 5.13 -4.08
C LEU A 98 -10.31 6.25 -3.39
N ASN A 99 -11.45 5.92 -2.76
CA ASN A 99 -12.26 6.91 -2.06
C ASN A 99 -11.59 7.41 -0.78
N SER A 100 -10.71 6.60 -0.17
CA SER A 100 -9.96 7.04 1.01
C SER A 100 -8.98 8.18 0.73
N MET A 101 -8.60 8.37 -0.54
CA MET A 101 -7.71 9.46 -0.96
C MET A 101 -8.39 10.84 -0.97
N MET A 102 -9.73 10.87 -0.84
CA MET A 102 -10.45 12.14 -0.81
C MET A 102 -10.27 12.82 0.54
N PRO A 103 -9.82 14.09 0.58
CA PRO A 103 -9.79 14.85 1.84
C PRO A 103 -11.19 14.95 2.41
N ALA A 104 -11.32 14.73 3.72
CA ALA A 104 -12.59 14.94 4.39
C ALA A 104 -13.04 16.40 4.19
N GLN A 105 -14.23 16.61 3.64
CA GLN A 105 -14.77 17.96 3.33
C GLN A 105 -14.83 18.89 4.55
N LYS A 106 -14.67 18.36 5.77
CA LYS A 106 -14.75 19.12 7.02
C LYS A 106 -13.53 19.99 7.31
N ASP A 107 -12.39 19.71 6.67
CA ASP A 107 -11.11 20.32 7.05
C ASP A 107 -10.64 21.45 6.10
N GLN A 108 -11.47 21.84 5.12
CA GLN A 108 -11.14 22.93 4.20
C GLN A 108 -12.26 23.97 4.11
N PRO A 109 -12.41 24.85 5.11
CA PRO A 109 -13.48 25.85 5.15
C PRO A 109 -13.36 26.98 4.12
N GLN A 110 -12.32 27.03 3.29
CA GLN A 110 -12.05 28.15 2.39
C GLN A 110 -12.03 27.85 0.89
N MET A 111 -12.12 26.61 0.50
CA MET A 111 -12.31 26.25 -0.92
C MET A 111 -13.78 26.03 -1.16
N GLY A 112 -14.54 27.02 -1.62
CA GLY A 112 -15.94 26.91 -2.03
C GLY A 112 -16.40 25.51 -2.47
N GLU A 113 -17.46 25.25 -3.14
CA GLU A 113 -17.95 23.91 -3.49
C GLU A 113 -16.95 23.09 -4.34
N LEU A 114 -15.80 22.71 -3.72
CA LEU A 114 -14.87 21.76 -4.31
C LEU A 114 -15.50 20.37 -4.25
N LYS A 115 -15.97 19.87 -5.38
CA LYS A 115 -16.38 18.48 -5.53
C LYS A 115 -15.27 17.71 -6.21
N MET A 116 -14.70 16.76 -5.47
CA MET A 116 -13.74 15.80 -6.00
C MET A 116 -14.40 14.43 -6.04
N GLU A 117 -14.21 13.71 -7.11
CA GLU A 117 -14.65 12.34 -7.30
C GLU A 117 -13.50 11.52 -7.87
N ILE A 118 -13.25 10.35 -7.28
CA ILE A 118 -12.27 9.41 -7.78
C ILE A 118 -13.00 8.10 -8.09
N THR A 119 -12.87 7.64 -9.34
CA THR A 119 -13.48 6.42 -9.84
C THR A 119 -12.45 5.57 -10.59
N GLY A 120 -12.80 4.35 -10.90
CA GLY A 120 -11.96 3.45 -11.69
C GLY A 120 -11.75 2.10 -11.02
N ALA A 121 -10.83 1.31 -11.58
CA ALA A 121 -10.42 0.02 -11.05
C ALA A 121 -9.07 0.16 -10.32
N PRO A 122 -9.01 -0.12 -9.01
CA PRO A 122 -7.78 -0.02 -8.24
C PRO A 122 -6.76 -1.08 -8.69
N THR A 123 -5.49 -0.86 -8.38
CA THR A 123 -4.46 -1.88 -8.52
C THR A 123 -4.79 -3.05 -7.58
N GLU A 124 -4.91 -4.25 -8.14
CA GLU A 124 -5.13 -5.51 -7.41
C GLU A 124 -3.84 -6.31 -7.35
N ILE A 125 -3.38 -6.63 -6.15
CA ILE A 125 -2.15 -7.41 -5.92
C ILE A 125 -2.48 -8.64 -5.08
N PRO A 126 -2.36 -9.87 -5.63
CA PRO A 126 -2.49 -11.08 -4.83
C PRO A 126 -1.45 -11.14 -3.70
N THR A 127 -1.86 -11.49 -2.49
CA THR A 127 -0.95 -11.64 -1.34
C THR A 127 0.02 -12.83 -1.51
N ASN A 128 -0.31 -13.76 -2.39
CA ASN A 128 0.52 -14.91 -2.76
C ASN A 128 1.11 -14.79 -4.18
N LEU A 129 1.42 -13.58 -4.63
CA LEU A 129 1.96 -13.29 -5.95
C LEU A 129 3.14 -14.20 -6.30
N GLN A 130 3.07 -14.85 -7.47
CA GLN A 130 4.07 -15.80 -7.96
C GLN A 130 4.85 -15.23 -9.15
N VAL A 131 6.09 -15.68 -9.32
CA VAL A 131 6.89 -15.36 -10.52
C VAL A 131 6.19 -15.87 -11.77
N GLY A 132 6.10 -15.02 -12.79
CA GLY A 132 5.39 -15.30 -14.05
C GLY A 132 3.91 -14.96 -14.03
N GLN A 133 3.32 -14.69 -12.86
CA GLN A 133 1.91 -14.30 -12.75
C GLN A 133 1.70 -12.91 -13.35
N THR A 134 0.67 -12.80 -14.21
CA THR A 134 0.23 -11.52 -14.77
C THR A 134 -0.73 -10.84 -13.80
N LEU A 135 -0.56 -9.55 -13.60
CA LEU A 135 -1.44 -8.71 -12.80
C LEU A 135 -2.46 -8.01 -13.71
N LYS A 136 -3.58 -7.62 -13.12
CA LYS A 136 -4.61 -6.87 -13.84
C LYS A 136 -4.18 -5.41 -14.02
N ASP A 137 -4.55 -4.84 -15.15
CA ASP A 137 -4.44 -3.40 -15.37
C ASP A 137 -5.35 -2.63 -14.40
N ALA A 138 -4.93 -1.43 -14.07
CA ALA A 138 -5.67 -0.53 -13.20
C ALA A 138 -5.91 0.80 -13.90
N ASN A 139 -7.00 1.46 -13.57
CA ASN A 139 -7.25 2.82 -14.01
C ASN A 139 -7.80 3.66 -12.87
N MET A 140 -7.47 4.94 -12.89
CA MET A 140 -8.00 5.93 -11.95
C MET A 140 -8.44 7.16 -12.72
N VAL A 141 -9.65 7.60 -12.46
CA VAL A 141 -10.20 8.84 -13.00
C VAL A 141 -10.50 9.77 -11.84
N MET A 142 -9.79 10.88 -11.78
CA MET A 142 -10.02 11.95 -10.82
C MET A 142 -10.75 13.09 -11.51
N SER A 143 -11.93 13.42 -11.01
CA SER A 143 -12.72 14.56 -11.45
C SER A 143 -12.78 15.61 -10.36
N MET A 144 -12.42 16.83 -10.66
CA MET A 144 -12.44 17.96 -9.75
C MET A 144 -13.32 19.07 -10.33
N ASN A 145 -14.26 19.55 -9.54
CA ASN A 145 -15.15 20.65 -9.92
C ASN A 145 -15.02 21.79 -8.90
N MET A 146 -14.54 22.94 -9.37
CA MET A 146 -14.39 24.18 -8.61
C MET A 146 -15.26 25.27 -9.24
N GLY A 147 -16.58 25.14 -9.09
CA GLY A 147 -17.54 26.04 -9.71
C GLY A 147 -17.52 25.96 -11.23
N PHE A 148 -16.95 26.96 -11.91
CA PHE A 148 -16.87 26.99 -13.38
C PHE A 148 -15.65 26.25 -13.95
N ILE A 149 -14.69 25.84 -13.11
CA ILE A 149 -13.51 25.07 -13.53
C ILE A 149 -13.78 23.58 -13.28
N LYS A 150 -13.71 22.80 -14.35
CA LYS A 150 -13.80 21.34 -14.28
C LYS A 150 -12.48 20.75 -14.77
N MET A 151 -11.84 19.94 -13.95
CA MET A 151 -10.63 19.22 -14.31
C MET A 151 -10.90 17.72 -14.25
N LYS A 152 -10.40 16.98 -15.22
CA LYS A 152 -10.42 15.52 -15.24
C LYS A 152 -9.00 15.02 -15.51
N THR A 153 -8.51 14.17 -14.64
CA THR A 153 -7.23 13.47 -14.80
C THR A 153 -7.53 11.98 -14.89
N GLU A 154 -6.97 11.32 -15.90
CA GLU A 154 -7.09 9.88 -16.07
C GLU A 154 -5.70 9.27 -16.05
N VAL A 155 -5.52 8.25 -15.23
CA VAL A 155 -4.27 7.48 -15.12
C VAL A 155 -4.59 6.04 -15.45
N ASN A 156 -3.98 5.52 -16.51
CA ASN A 156 -4.08 4.13 -16.91
C ASN A 156 -2.76 3.43 -16.60
N LEU A 157 -2.82 2.37 -15.80
CA LEU A 157 -1.66 1.57 -15.40
C LEU A 157 -1.77 0.21 -16.06
N THR A 158 -0.87 -0.07 -16.99
CA THR A 158 -0.69 -1.43 -17.51
C THR A 158 0.30 -2.15 -16.61
N ILE A 159 -0.21 -3.12 -15.82
CA ILE A 159 0.60 -3.89 -14.90
C ILE A 159 0.89 -5.24 -15.57
N GLY A 160 2.15 -5.49 -15.87
CA GLY A 160 2.57 -6.69 -16.60
C GLY A 160 2.69 -7.92 -15.69
N LYS A 161 3.90 -8.45 -15.55
CA LYS A 161 4.18 -9.71 -14.83
C LYS A 161 5.05 -9.50 -13.61
N CYS A 162 4.89 -10.37 -12.62
CA CYS A 162 5.91 -10.60 -11.62
C CYS A 162 7.10 -11.31 -12.26
N LEU A 163 8.23 -10.63 -12.38
CA LEU A 163 9.42 -11.14 -13.08
C LEU A 163 10.30 -12.00 -12.18
N ALA A 164 10.41 -11.62 -10.92
CA ALA A 164 11.30 -12.26 -9.95
C ALA A 164 10.84 -11.99 -8.52
N ILE A 165 11.34 -12.80 -7.60
CA ILE A 165 11.38 -12.52 -6.17
C ILE A 165 12.85 -12.41 -5.83
N GLU A 166 13.28 -11.21 -5.41
CA GLU A 166 14.68 -10.89 -5.16
C GLU A 166 14.85 -10.15 -3.83
N ASP A 167 16.05 -10.22 -3.26
CA ASP A 167 16.37 -9.48 -2.05
C ASP A 167 16.78 -8.05 -2.43
N VAL A 168 16.07 -7.07 -1.87
CA VAL A 168 16.36 -5.65 -2.05
C VAL A 168 16.89 -5.08 -0.74
N THR A 169 18.10 -4.54 -0.79
CA THR A 169 18.76 -3.90 0.36
C THR A 169 18.57 -2.39 0.31
N VAL A 170 18.02 -1.84 1.38
CA VAL A 170 17.85 -0.41 1.61
C VAL A 170 18.41 -0.04 2.99
N PRO A 171 18.55 1.25 3.36
CA PRO A 171 19.09 1.63 4.68
C PRO A 171 18.36 1.01 5.88
N ALA A 172 17.08 0.68 5.73
CA ALA A 172 16.27 0.07 6.78
C ALA A 172 16.46 -1.45 6.91
N GLY A 173 17.12 -2.11 5.95
CA GLY A 173 17.35 -3.56 5.96
C GLY A 173 17.26 -4.20 4.58
N THR A 174 17.30 -5.54 4.57
CA THR A 174 17.13 -6.35 3.36
C THR A 174 15.75 -7.01 3.39
N TYR A 175 15.02 -6.87 2.29
CA TYR A 175 13.64 -7.33 2.16
C TYR A 175 13.47 -8.20 0.92
N LYS A 176 12.78 -9.33 1.08
CA LYS A 176 12.37 -10.15 -0.04
C LYS A 176 11.25 -9.44 -0.81
N SER A 177 11.49 -9.09 -2.06
CA SER A 177 10.66 -8.19 -2.84
C SER A 177 10.24 -8.82 -4.16
N HIS A 178 9.01 -8.51 -4.60
CA HIS A 178 8.50 -8.93 -5.90
C HIS A 178 8.82 -7.85 -6.94
N LYS A 179 9.51 -8.25 -8.00
CA LYS A 179 9.80 -7.38 -9.14
C LYS A 179 8.69 -7.47 -10.17
N VAL A 180 7.99 -6.38 -10.40
CA VAL A 180 6.85 -6.30 -11.31
C VAL A 180 7.13 -5.28 -12.40
N THR A 181 6.71 -5.57 -13.64
CA THR A 181 6.70 -4.59 -14.73
C THR A 181 5.46 -3.72 -14.65
N GLN A 182 5.61 -2.43 -14.96
CA GLN A 182 4.51 -1.46 -15.02
C GLN A 182 4.79 -0.42 -16.10
N THR A 183 3.73 0.01 -16.80
CA THR A 183 3.73 1.14 -17.73
C THR A 183 2.56 2.04 -17.39
N ALA A 184 2.81 3.36 -17.34
CA ALA A 184 1.80 4.39 -17.08
C ALA A 184 1.71 5.33 -18.28
#